data_07f6d81636d0781b27e938267e686ea3
#
_entry.id   07f6d81636d0781b27e938267e686ea3
#
_cell.length_a   1.000
_cell.length_b   1.000
_cell.length_c   1.000
_cell.angle_alpha   90.00
_cell.angle_beta   90.00
_cell.angle_gamma   90.00
#
_symmetry.space_group_name_H-M   'P 1'
#
loop_
_entity.id
_entity.type
_entity.pdbx_description
1 polymer ?
#
loop_
_entity_poly.entity_id
_entity_poly.type
_entity_poly.pdbx_seq_one_letter_code
_entity_poly.pdbx_strand_id
1 'polypeptide(L)'
;MSLKITYLLPKAKAVKLFQWLCLFFILGCGDGQLARNNDFNGTESDFVESFQFTESVSSELDTPTLLVDRSSGKAYTGNVDRVGEHQSTSQKYLNGLLNGKSIKKSPDGSWVEAQYLEGKLHGPMRFYDADGIIRTEMFYEKGKLVPVNPL
;
A
#
# COMPACT_ATOMS: atom_id res chain seq x y z
N MET A 1 -50.15 -18.58 61.52
CA MET A 1 -50.35 -18.36 60.05
C MET A 1 -49.84 -16.98 59.73
N SER A 2 -48.66 -16.92 59.14
CA SER A 2 -47.99 -15.64 58.81
C SER A 2 -47.85 -15.58 57.31
N LEU A 3 -48.58 -14.66 56.65
CA LEU A 3 -48.49 -14.42 55.22
C LEU A 3 -47.32 -13.49 54.96
N LYS A 4 -46.33 -13.98 54.22
CA LYS A 4 -45.25 -13.15 53.64
C LYS A 4 -45.71 -12.62 52.28
N ILE A 5 -45.95 -11.34 52.20
CA ILE A 5 -46.19 -10.67 50.92
C ILE A 5 -44.84 -10.27 50.35
N THR A 6 -44.46 -10.89 49.23
CA THR A 6 -43.26 -10.56 48.48
C THR A 6 -43.63 -9.51 47.46
N TYR A 7 -43.09 -8.30 47.59
CA TYR A 7 -43.24 -7.26 46.58
C TYR A 7 -42.26 -7.52 45.42
N LEU A 8 -42.78 -7.82 44.27
CA LEU A 8 -42.05 -7.96 43.02
C LEU A 8 -41.93 -6.58 42.38
N LEU A 9 -40.77 -5.98 42.44
CA LEU A 9 -40.45 -4.73 41.75
C LEU A 9 -40.14 -5.04 40.27
N PRO A 10 -40.75 -4.34 39.32
CA PRO A 10 -40.42 -4.53 37.90
C PRO A 10 -39.15 -3.76 37.52
N LYS A 11 -38.02 -4.46 37.44
CA LYS A 11 -36.73 -3.92 36.97
C LYS A 11 -36.58 -3.94 35.44
N ALA A 12 -37.61 -3.59 34.68
CA ALA A 12 -37.55 -3.81 33.22
C ALA A 12 -37.79 -2.57 32.36
N LYS A 13 -37.76 -1.33 32.89
CA LYS A 13 -38.03 -0.15 32.04
C LYS A 13 -36.88 0.85 31.93
N ALA A 14 -35.82 0.74 32.75
CA ALA A 14 -34.70 1.69 32.68
C ALA A 14 -33.62 1.33 31.64
N VAL A 15 -33.53 0.08 31.24
CA VAL A 15 -32.43 -0.38 30.33
C VAL A 15 -32.73 -0.08 28.86
N LYS A 16 -34.00 0.03 28.48
CA LYS A 16 -34.35 0.28 27.05
C LYS A 16 -34.22 1.75 26.62
N LEU A 17 -34.26 2.70 27.57
CA LEU A 17 -34.11 4.12 27.22
C LEU A 17 -32.67 4.53 26.97
N PHE A 18 -31.71 3.86 27.62
CA PHE A 18 -30.28 4.12 27.43
C PHE A 18 -29.72 3.49 26.15
N GLN A 19 -30.31 2.38 25.71
CA GLN A 19 -29.90 1.69 24.48
C GLN A 19 -30.39 2.41 23.21
N TRP A 20 -31.48 3.18 23.31
CA TRP A 20 -31.97 3.99 22.19
C TRP A 20 -31.20 5.31 22.05
N LEU A 21 -30.65 5.85 23.13
CA LEU A 21 -29.84 7.07 23.08
C LEU A 21 -28.44 6.81 22.48
N CYS A 22 -27.91 5.59 22.65
CA CYS A 22 -26.65 5.21 22.00
C CYS A 22 -26.78 4.90 20.50
N LEU A 23 -27.98 4.51 20.03
CA LEU A 23 -28.19 4.22 18.60
C LEU A 23 -28.27 5.49 17.74
N PHE A 24 -28.66 6.62 18.33
CA PHE A 24 -28.74 7.90 17.61
C PHE A 24 -27.40 8.62 17.46
N PHE A 25 -26.38 8.23 18.26
CA PHE A 25 -25.04 8.81 18.16
C PHE A 25 -24.12 8.10 17.15
N ILE A 26 -24.54 6.92 16.63
CA ILE A 26 -23.71 6.14 15.68
C ILE A 26 -24.03 6.49 14.21
N LEU A 27 -25.11 7.24 13.95
CA LEU A 27 -25.53 7.62 12.60
C LEU A 27 -25.08 9.03 12.17
N GLY A 28 -24.17 9.64 12.92
CA GLY A 28 -23.67 10.99 12.64
C GLY A 28 -22.15 11.13 12.52
N CYS A 29 -21.41 10.00 12.51
CA CYS A 29 -19.98 10.05 12.18
C CYS A 29 -19.86 9.72 10.70
N GLY A 30 -19.70 10.78 9.88
CA GLY A 30 -19.40 10.64 8.48
C GLY A 30 -18.23 9.68 8.30
N ASP A 31 -18.33 8.82 7.29
CA ASP A 31 -17.27 7.99 6.77
C ASP A 31 -16.08 8.84 6.30
N GLY A 32 -15.39 9.46 7.24
CA GLY A 32 -14.00 9.74 7.10
C GLY A 32 -13.30 8.39 7.09
N GLN A 33 -13.25 7.72 5.94
CA GLN A 33 -12.25 6.71 5.72
C GLN A 33 -10.92 7.42 5.89
N LEU A 34 -10.38 7.34 7.12
CA LEU A 34 -8.95 7.42 7.32
C LEU A 34 -8.39 6.39 6.34
N ALA A 35 -7.82 6.87 5.24
CA ALA A 35 -7.07 6.04 4.32
C ALA A 35 -6.09 5.25 5.22
N ARG A 36 -6.38 3.98 5.44
CA ARG A 36 -5.43 3.10 6.11
C ARG A 36 -4.22 3.16 5.24
N ASN A 37 -3.15 3.70 5.79
CA ASN A 37 -1.86 3.66 5.16
C ASN A 37 -1.52 2.17 5.04
N ASN A 38 -1.71 1.60 3.87
CA ASN A 38 -1.41 0.20 3.56
C ASN A 38 0.09 0.04 3.29
N ASP A 39 0.94 0.87 3.90
CA ASP A 39 2.37 0.81 3.66
C ASP A 39 2.95 -0.45 4.29
N PHE A 40 3.75 -1.15 3.52
CA PHE A 40 4.56 -2.28 3.96
C PHE A 40 5.99 -1.82 4.23
N ASN A 41 6.51 -2.21 5.40
CA ASN A 41 7.90 -2.00 5.76
C ASN A 41 8.42 -3.29 6.41
N GLY A 42 9.41 -3.94 5.78
CA GLY A 42 9.90 -5.21 6.25
C GLY A 42 11.12 -5.71 5.50
N THR A 43 11.51 -6.93 5.82
CA THR A 43 12.59 -7.64 5.13
C THR A 43 12.11 -8.21 3.80
N GLU A 44 13.04 -8.70 2.98
CA GLU A 44 12.70 -9.45 1.76
C GLU A 44 11.90 -10.72 2.07
N SER A 45 12.19 -11.40 3.20
CA SER A 45 11.44 -12.57 3.65
C SER A 45 9.99 -12.22 3.98
N ASP A 46 9.78 -11.12 4.74
CA ASP A 46 8.43 -10.66 5.11
C ASP A 46 7.63 -10.27 3.86
N PHE A 47 8.32 -9.69 2.86
CA PHE A 47 7.69 -9.34 1.59
C PHE A 47 7.21 -10.59 0.82
N VAL A 48 8.04 -11.62 0.70
CA VAL A 48 7.68 -12.87 0.00
C VAL A 48 6.54 -13.61 0.72
N GLU A 49 6.46 -13.51 2.05
CA GLU A 49 5.33 -14.06 2.82
C GLU A 49 4.03 -13.27 2.60
N SER A 50 4.13 -11.95 2.51
CA SER A 50 2.97 -11.04 2.43
C SER A 50 2.41 -10.91 1.02
N PHE A 51 3.27 -10.99 0.00
CA PHE A 51 2.91 -10.67 -1.37
C PHE A 51 3.28 -11.77 -2.37
N GLN A 52 2.65 -11.70 -3.53
CA GLN A 52 3.02 -12.48 -4.70
C GLN A 52 2.84 -11.64 -5.95
N PHE A 53 3.63 -11.96 -6.98
CA PHE A 53 3.43 -11.41 -8.31
C PHE A 53 2.55 -12.36 -9.13
N THR A 54 1.52 -11.82 -9.77
CA THR A 54 0.64 -12.55 -10.68
C THR A 54 0.61 -11.86 -12.03
N GLU A 55 0.57 -12.64 -13.10
CA GLU A 55 0.35 -12.07 -14.43
C GLU A 55 -1.10 -11.58 -14.53
N SER A 56 -1.31 -10.40 -15.07
CA SER A 56 -2.66 -9.94 -15.38
C SER A 56 -3.21 -10.76 -16.56
N VAL A 57 -4.44 -11.24 -16.43
CA VAL A 57 -5.09 -12.05 -17.47
C VAL A 57 -5.49 -11.13 -18.63
N SER A 58 -4.55 -10.76 -19.47
CA SER A 58 -4.82 -10.12 -20.76
C SER A 58 -4.14 -10.92 -21.87
N SER A 59 -4.81 -11.06 -22.99
CA SER A 59 -4.32 -11.84 -24.13
C SER A 59 -3.21 -11.14 -24.93
N GLU A 60 -2.69 -10.02 -24.45
CA GLU A 60 -1.59 -9.29 -25.07
C GLU A 60 -0.23 -9.72 -24.54
N LEU A 61 0.75 -9.76 -25.44
CA LEU A 61 2.14 -10.20 -25.19
C LEU A 61 2.90 -9.35 -24.14
N ASP A 62 2.35 -8.24 -23.67
CA ASP A 62 2.95 -7.27 -22.74
C ASP A 62 2.06 -7.10 -21.49
N THR A 63 1.67 -8.23 -20.88
CA THR A 63 0.85 -8.21 -19.67
C THR A 63 1.67 -7.78 -18.46
N PRO A 64 1.29 -6.70 -17.78
CA PRO A 64 2.01 -6.28 -16.58
C PRO A 64 1.80 -7.28 -15.43
N THR A 65 2.87 -7.59 -14.74
CA THR A 65 2.84 -8.38 -13.52
C THR A 65 2.28 -7.54 -12.37
N LEU A 66 1.25 -8.05 -11.70
CA LEU A 66 0.60 -7.38 -10.58
C LEU A 66 1.15 -7.85 -9.24
N LEU A 67 1.42 -6.93 -8.34
CA LEU A 67 1.66 -7.23 -6.94
C LEU A 67 0.32 -7.47 -6.23
N VAL A 68 0.15 -8.65 -5.64
CA VAL A 68 -1.06 -9.08 -4.95
C VAL A 68 -0.74 -9.39 -3.50
N ASP A 69 -1.56 -8.90 -2.60
CA ASP A 69 -1.53 -9.27 -1.18
C ASP A 69 -2.04 -10.71 -1.02
N ARG A 70 -1.23 -11.60 -0.44
CA ARG A 70 -1.55 -13.03 -0.31
C ARG A 70 -2.74 -13.29 0.61
N SER A 71 -2.94 -12.46 1.63
CA SER A 71 -3.98 -12.64 2.62
C SER A 71 -5.37 -12.31 2.08
N SER A 72 -5.46 -11.26 1.27
CA SER A 72 -6.72 -10.78 0.68
C SER A 72 -6.95 -11.25 -0.75
N GLY A 73 -5.91 -11.69 -1.45
CA GLY A 73 -5.94 -12.01 -2.88
C GLY A 73 -6.20 -10.80 -3.78
N LYS A 74 -6.03 -9.58 -3.27
CA LYS A 74 -6.31 -8.34 -4.01
C LYS A 74 -5.02 -7.67 -4.48
N ALA A 75 -5.13 -6.96 -5.60
CA ALA A 75 -4.07 -6.10 -6.10
C ALA A 75 -3.71 -5.03 -5.05
N TYR A 76 -2.43 -4.91 -4.73
CA TYR A 76 -1.94 -4.06 -3.65
C TYR A 76 -1.88 -2.59 -4.08
N THR A 77 -2.24 -1.70 -3.15
CA THR A 77 -2.07 -0.25 -3.29
C THR A 77 -1.44 0.28 -2.02
N GLY A 78 -0.27 0.91 -2.13
CA GLY A 78 0.50 1.44 -0.99
C GLY A 78 1.98 1.57 -1.33
N ASN A 79 2.78 1.97 -0.35
CA ASN A 79 4.22 1.98 -0.44
C ASN A 79 4.78 0.63 0.06
N VAL A 80 5.87 0.20 -0.54
CA VAL A 80 6.61 -1.01 -0.17
C VAL A 80 8.06 -0.64 0.05
N ASP A 81 8.46 -0.64 1.31
CA ASP A 81 9.85 -0.45 1.73
C ASP A 81 10.41 -1.81 2.15
N ARG A 82 11.47 -2.27 1.48
CA ARG A 82 12.11 -3.54 1.73
C ARG A 82 13.60 -3.37 2.03
N VAL A 83 14.07 -4.13 3.00
CA VAL A 83 15.49 -4.23 3.31
C VAL A 83 15.92 -5.67 3.06
N GLY A 84 16.81 -5.87 2.10
CA GLY A 84 17.46 -7.12 1.79
C GLY A 84 18.95 -7.08 2.12
N GLU A 85 19.61 -8.23 2.03
CA GLU A 85 21.05 -8.36 2.31
C GLU A 85 21.92 -7.53 1.37
N HIS A 86 21.54 -7.43 0.10
CA HIS A 86 22.33 -6.76 -0.94
C HIS A 86 21.71 -5.47 -1.47
N GLN A 87 20.53 -5.11 -1.05
CA GLN A 87 19.87 -3.88 -1.48
C GLN A 87 18.67 -3.52 -0.59
N SER A 88 18.35 -2.23 -0.54
CA SER A 88 17.06 -1.77 -0.05
C SER A 88 16.25 -1.12 -1.18
N THR A 89 14.93 -1.28 -1.11
CA THR A 89 14.03 -0.73 -2.13
C THR A 89 12.88 0.02 -1.47
N SER A 90 12.50 1.15 -2.07
CA SER A 90 11.30 1.91 -1.74
C SER A 90 10.50 2.08 -3.02
N GLN A 91 9.28 1.57 -3.05
CA GLN A 91 8.46 1.47 -4.25
C GLN A 91 7.01 1.79 -3.94
N LYS A 92 6.35 2.48 -4.86
CA LYS A 92 4.91 2.77 -4.75
C LYS A 92 4.12 1.93 -5.73
N TYR A 93 3.03 1.34 -5.25
CA TYR A 93 2.10 0.54 -6.05
C TYR A 93 0.71 1.16 -6.05
N LEU A 94 0.04 1.07 -7.19
CA LEU A 94 -1.37 1.41 -7.37
C LEU A 94 -2.04 0.27 -8.14
N ASN A 95 -3.03 -0.37 -7.52
CA ASN A 95 -3.73 -1.52 -8.11
C ASN A 95 -2.79 -2.62 -8.61
N GLY A 96 -1.76 -2.92 -7.80
CA GLY A 96 -0.76 -3.96 -8.10
C GLY A 96 0.37 -3.52 -9.04
N LEU A 97 0.27 -2.37 -9.67
CA LEU A 97 1.27 -1.85 -10.62
C LEU A 97 2.19 -0.83 -9.96
N LEU A 98 3.49 -0.86 -10.31
CA LEU A 98 4.39 0.23 -9.94
C LEU A 98 3.85 1.55 -10.48
N ASN A 99 3.69 2.54 -9.60
CA ASN A 99 3.14 3.84 -9.96
C ASN A 99 3.77 4.94 -9.10
N GLY A 100 4.56 5.79 -9.71
CA GLY A 100 5.32 6.84 -9.03
C GLY A 100 6.80 6.49 -8.88
N LYS A 101 7.43 7.06 -7.86
CA LYS A 101 8.88 6.95 -7.63
C LYS A 101 9.25 5.56 -7.10
N SER A 102 10.33 5.00 -7.63
CA SER A 102 11.00 3.80 -7.15
C SER A 102 12.47 4.13 -6.87
N ILE A 103 12.95 3.73 -5.69
CA ILE A 103 14.34 3.89 -5.28
C ILE A 103 14.90 2.51 -4.97
N LYS A 104 16.10 2.23 -5.49
CA LYS A 104 16.91 1.06 -5.14
C LYS A 104 18.28 1.54 -4.66
N LYS A 105 18.63 1.19 -3.42
CA LYS A 105 19.93 1.53 -2.83
C LYS A 105 20.79 0.27 -2.73
N SER A 106 22.04 0.42 -3.11
CA SER A 106 23.08 -0.60 -2.98
C SER A 106 23.85 -0.46 -1.65
N PRO A 107 24.55 -1.52 -1.17
CA PRO A 107 25.31 -1.47 0.07
C PRO A 107 26.49 -0.48 0.04
N ASP A 108 27.02 -0.17 -1.14
CA ASP A 108 28.08 0.82 -1.34
C ASP A 108 27.62 2.28 -1.22
N GLY A 109 26.33 2.50 -0.93
CA GLY A 109 25.71 3.81 -0.80
C GLY A 109 25.21 4.42 -2.11
N SER A 110 25.50 3.82 -3.26
CA SER A 110 24.94 4.25 -4.55
C SER A 110 23.45 3.91 -4.64
N TRP A 111 22.70 4.64 -5.49
CA TRP A 111 21.28 4.32 -5.69
C TRP A 111 20.78 4.70 -7.08
N VAL A 112 19.64 4.11 -7.41
CA VAL A 112 18.87 4.42 -8.62
C VAL A 112 17.52 4.96 -8.21
N GLU A 113 17.12 6.07 -8.82
CA GLU A 113 15.74 6.57 -8.80
C GLU A 113 15.11 6.40 -10.18
N ALA A 114 13.88 5.90 -10.21
CA ALA A 114 13.11 5.76 -11.44
C ALA A 114 11.66 6.18 -11.21
N GLN A 115 11.02 6.68 -12.27
CA GLN A 115 9.60 6.99 -12.26
C GLN A 115 8.84 5.93 -13.05
N TYR A 116 7.71 5.51 -12.50
CA TYR A 116 6.81 4.53 -13.11
C TYR A 116 5.41 5.09 -13.27
N LEU A 117 4.76 4.70 -14.35
CA LEU A 117 3.34 4.92 -14.59
C LEU A 117 2.74 3.62 -15.10
N GLU A 118 1.73 3.11 -14.38
CA GLU A 118 1.03 1.86 -14.75
C GLU A 118 1.98 0.68 -15.03
N GLY A 119 2.99 0.50 -14.16
CA GLY A 119 3.97 -0.58 -14.25
C GLY A 119 5.11 -0.34 -15.24
N LYS A 120 5.07 0.71 -16.06
CA LYS A 120 6.08 1.02 -17.07
C LYS A 120 6.95 2.20 -16.66
N LEU A 121 8.25 2.16 -16.98
CA LEU A 121 9.13 3.31 -16.81
C LEU A 121 8.56 4.51 -17.58
N HIS A 122 8.41 5.64 -16.87
CA HIS A 122 7.87 6.87 -17.45
C HIS A 122 8.45 8.10 -16.74
N GLY A 123 9.25 8.88 -17.43
CA GLY A 123 9.99 10.00 -16.88
C GLY A 123 11.47 9.68 -16.64
N PRO A 124 12.15 10.42 -15.75
CA PRO A 124 13.59 10.27 -15.53
C PRO A 124 13.92 9.00 -14.75
N MET A 125 15.02 8.38 -15.13
CA MET A 125 15.74 7.36 -14.38
C MET A 125 17.16 7.87 -14.14
N ARG A 126 17.58 7.99 -12.86
CA ARG A 126 18.84 8.58 -12.44
C ARG A 126 19.65 7.61 -11.62
N PHE A 127 20.92 7.54 -11.93
CA PHE A 127 21.92 6.79 -11.17
C PHE A 127 22.78 7.77 -10.37
N TYR A 128 22.81 7.56 -9.06
CA TYR A 128 23.60 8.35 -8.13
C TYR A 128 24.73 7.51 -7.56
N ASP A 129 25.87 8.13 -7.35
CA ASP A 129 26.92 7.53 -6.54
C ASP A 129 26.65 7.72 -5.03
N ALA A 130 27.55 7.20 -4.19
CA ALA A 130 27.43 7.29 -2.74
C ALA A 130 27.47 8.73 -2.21
N ASP A 131 28.08 9.66 -2.95
CA ASP A 131 28.15 11.09 -2.61
C ASP A 131 26.91 11.88 -3.06
N GLY A 132 25.97 11.22 -3.73
CA GLY A 132 24.75 11.83 -4.23
C GLY A 132 24.89 12.56 -5.58
N ILE A 133 25.98 12.31 -6.29
CA ILE A 133 26.22 12.90 -7.60
C ILE A 133 25.55 12.05 -8.66
N ILE A 134 24.77 12.69 -9.56
CA ILE A 134 24.17 12.01 -10.70
C ILE A 134 25.27 11.60 -11.67
N ARG A 135 25.43 10.30 -11.89
CA ARG A 135 26.36 9.72 -12.85
C ARG A 135 25.75 9.48 -14.21
N THR A 136 24.45 9.18 -14.22
CA THR A 136 23.72 8.93 -15.47
C THR A 136 22.26 9.34 -15.29
N GLU A 137 21.70 9.93 -16.33
CA GLU A 137 20.27 10.21 -16.43
C GLU A 137 19.74 9.73 -17.77
N MET A 138 18.62 9.03 -17.73
CA MET A 138 17.90 8.53 -18.90
C MET A 138 16.44 8.93 -18.79
N PHE A 139 15.78 9.14 -19.93
CA PHE A 139 14.36 9.46 -19.97
C PHE A 139 13.59 8.34 -20.64
N TYR A 140 12.46 7.97 -20.08
CA TYR A 140 11.60 6.92 -20.58
C TYR A 140 10.18 7.44 -20.82
N GLU A 141 9.55 6.95 -21.88
CA GLU A 141 8.13 7.14 -22.14
C GLU A 141 7.49 5.79 -22.40
N LYS A 142 6.51 5.39 -21.55
CA LYS A 142 5.80 4.12 -21.65
C LYS A 142 6.73 2.90 -21.80
N GLY A 143 7.81 2.88 -21.01
CA GLY A 143 8.80 1.79 -21.00
C GLY A 143 9.89 1.89 -22.08
N LYS A 144 9.81 2.84 -23.00
CA LYS A 144 10.80 3.03 -24.08
C LYS A 144 11.76 4.17 -23.75
N LEU A 145 13.05 3.95 -24.00
CA LEU A 145 14.08 4.98 -23.85
C LEU A 145 13.83 6.08 -24.89
N VAL A 146 13.76 7.32 -24.41
CA VAL A 146 13.65 8.52 -25.25
C VAL A 146 15.06 9.08 -25.47
N PRO A 147 15.54 9.20 -26.71
CA PRO A 147 16.81 9.85 -26.98
C PRO A 147 16.77 11.31 -26.52
N VAL A 148 17.69 11.73 -25.65
CA VAL A 148 17.90 13.14 -25.35
C VAL A 148 18.69 13.71 -26.52
N ASN A 149 18.05 14.48 -27.38
CA ASN A 149 18.81 15.25 -28.39
C ASN A 149 19.60 16.32 -27.64
N PRO A 150 20.95 16.30 -27.69
CA PRO A 150 21.71 17.43 -27.18
C PRO A 150 21.38 18.68 -28.01
N LEU A 151 21.01 19.75 -27.30
CA LEU A 151 20.83 21.07 -27.88
C LEU A 151 22.18 21.62 -28.43
#